data_890bddd8941c9128c70ce6c8134d32d0
#
_entry.id   890bddd8941c9128c70ce6c8134d32d0
#
_cell.length_a   1.000
_cell.length_b   1.000
_cell.length_c   1.000
_cell.angle_alpha   90.00
_cell.angle_beta   90.00
_cell.angle_gamma   90.00
#
_symmetry.space_group_name_H-M   'P 1'
#
loop_
_entity.id
_entity.type
_entity.pdbx_description
1 polymer ?
#
loop_
_entity_poly.entity_id
_entity_poly.type
_entity_poly.pdbx_seq_one_letter_code
_entity_poly.pdbx_strand_id
1 'polypeptide(L)'
;MGVSPESLHSVPVFAGVGGLQLDGIAAHTQAKTYSGRKLIVQEGQSCTGLHIVVDGRVKLFRRSDGREQIMVVLGRGDVVDAAPLIDGGQYRVSAQALGRATVYFIDRATMLATIDQCPPVREALLNHLAERLRTFAELASDLAFKDTTARVANAILVCAEEGCHTDATGTRLDRKLTRQELAARAGTVREVVLRSLKRLQQQGLIADEAGQIVILDRAGLQRAAQGEAAHASPASASAA
;
A
#
# COMPACT_ATOMS: atom_id res chain seq x y z
N MET A 1 25.13 2.58 8.02
CA MET A 1 25.42 3.99 7.70
C MET A 1 24.54 4.82 8.60
N GLY A 2 25.10 5.84 9.28
CA GLY A 2 24.31 6.79 10.07
C GLY A 2 23.38 7.60 9.17
N VAL A 3 22.25 8.01 9.74
CA VAL A 3 21.26 8.85 9.05
C VAL A 3 21.55 10.31 9.41
N SER A 4 21.53 11.21 8.42
CA SER A 4 21.69 12.63 8.71
C SER A 4 20.39 13.24 9.27
N PRO A 5 20.47 14.24 10.15
CA PRO A 5 19.30 14.94 10.67
C PRO A 5 18.39 15.51 9.56
N GLU A 6 18.99 16.06 8.49
CA GLU A 6 18.26 16.61 7.36
C GLU A 6 17.45 15.53 6.63
N SER A 7 18.03 14.33 6.45
CA SER A 7 17.31 13.19 5.85
C SER A 7 16.14 12.74 6.74
N LEU A 8 16.29 12.82 8.06
CA LEU A 8 15.24 12.48 9.00
C LEU A 8 14.13 13.54 9.00
N HIS A 9 14.49 14.83 8.92
CA HIS A 9 13.52 15.94 8.83
C HIS A 9 12.61 15.84 7.61
N SER A 10 13.09 15.24 6.52
CA SER A 10 12.28 15.01 5.31
C SER A 10 11.18 13.94 5.49
N VAL A 11 11.17 13.23 6.62
CA VAL A 11 10.18 12.20 6.96
C VAL A 11 9.00 12.86 7.68
N PRO A 12 7.74 12.70 7.22
CA PRO A 12 6.57 13.41 7.76
C PRO A 12 6.41 13.31 9.29
N VAL A 13 6.72 12.15 9.86
CA VAL A 13 6.65 11.93 11.32
C VAL A 13 7.56 12.87 12.10
N PHE A 14 8.65 13.36 11.51
CA PHE A 14 9.62 14.23 12.17
C PHE A 14 9.63 15.68 11.66
N ALA A 15 8.69 16.07 10.80
CA ALA A 15 8.65 17.39 10.16
C ALA A 15 8.56 18.56 11.17
N GLY A 16 7.97 18.33 12.35
CA GLY A 16 7.83 19.34 13.40
C GLY A 16 8.89 19.26 14.51
N VAL A 17 9.96 18.47 14.33
CA VAL A 17 10.98 18.26 15.39
C VAL A 17 12.11 19.26 15.24
N GLY A 18 12.53 19.88 16.37
CA GLY A 18 13.66 20.84 16.39
C GLY A 18 15.02 20.18 16.19
N GLY A 19 16.01 20.97 15.72
CA GLY A 19 17.32 20.45 15.29
C GLY A 19 18.05 19.59 16.33
N LEU A 20 18.18 20.06 17.58
CA LEU A 20 18.87 19.30 18.64
C LEU A 20 18.18 17.95 18.96
N GLN A 21 16.86 17.89 18.86
CA GLN A 21 16.11 16.65 19.06
C GLN A 21 16.28 15.73 17.86
N LEU A 22 16.30 16.27 16.63
CA LEU A 22 16.59 15.50 15.41
C LEU A 22 17.99 14.90 15.44
N ASP A 23 18.99 15.61 15.92
CA ASP A 23 20.35 15.10 16.08
C ASP A 23 20.37 13.86 16.98
N GLY A 24 19.66 13.93 18.12
CA GLY A 24 19.52 12.80 19.05
C GLY A 24 18.83 11.60 18.41
N ILE A 25 17.74 11.80 17.67
CA ILE A 25 17.01 10.72 17.00
C ILE A 25 17.86 10.13 15.87
N ALA A 26 18.53 10.99 15.07
CA ALA A 26 19.37 10.56 13.95
C ALA A 26 20.54 9.67 14.41
N ALA A 27 21.17 9.98 15.55
CA ALA A 27 22.25 9.18 16.14
C ALA A 27 21.81 7.73 16.47
N HIS A 28 20.51 7.52 16.75
CA HIS A 28 19.93 6.21 17.07
C HIS A 28 19.13 5.60 15.89
N THR A 29 19.15 6.25 14.73
CA THR A 29 18.46 5.78 13.51
C THR A 29 19.40 4.99 12.62
N GLN A 30 18.95 3.83 12.17
CA GLN A 30 19.69 2.96 11.26
C GLN A 30 18.96 2.89 9.91
N ALA A 31 19.69 3.16 8.82
CA ALA A 31 19.19 2.89 7.47
C ALA A 31 19.42 1.41 7.12
N LYS A 32 18.35 0.69 6.80
CA LYS A 32 18.38 -0.72 6.40
C LYS A 32 17.78 -0.88 4.99
N THR A 33 18.52 -1.50 4.08
CA THR A 33 18.04 -1.78 2.72
C THR A 33 17.66 -3.24 2.59
N TYR A 34 16.48 -3.47 2.06
CA TYR A 34 15.93 -4.78 1.75
C TYR A 34 15.77 -4.92 0.24
N SER A 35 16.09 -6.11 -0.28
CA SER A 35 15.95 -6.43 -1.70
C SER A 35 15.18 -7.73 -1.89
N GLY A 36 14.52 -7.85 -3.03
CA GLY A 36 13.71 -9.02 -3.33
C GLY A 36 12.49 -9.14 -2.40
N ARG A 37 12.25 -10.36 -1.90
CA ARG A 37 11.11 -10.67 -1.03
C ARG A 37 11.49 -10.76 0.45
N LYS A 38 12.51 -10.00 0.89
CA LYS A 38 12.93 -10.02 2.29
C LYS A 38 11.87 -9.37 3.18
N LEU A 39 11.58 -10.03 4.30
CA LEU A 39 10.72 -9.49 5.35
C LEU A 39 11.46 -8.40 6.12
N ILE A 40 10.73 -7.35 6.46
CA ILE A 40 11.15 -6.26 7.34
C ILE A 40 10.70 -6.60 8.76
N VAL A 41 9.42 -6.99 8.91
CA VAL A 41 8.84 -7.54 10.13
C VAL A 41 7.96 -8.74 9.77
N GLN A 42 7.75 -9.63 10.72
CA GLN A 42 6.92 -10.83 10.56
C GLN A 42 5.77 -10.81 11.57
N GLU A 43 4.57 -11.21 11.12
CA GLU A 43 3.40 -11.41 11.99
C GLU A 43 3.76 -12.32 13.17
N GLY A 44 3.33 -11.94 14.38
CA GLY A 44 3.62 -12.65 15.62
C GLY A 44 4.95 -12.28 16.28
N GLN A 45 5.84 -11.55 15.63
CA GLN A 45 7.08 -11.07 16.27
C GLN A 45 6.80 -9.89 17.19
N SER A 46 7.55 -9.81 18.29
CA SER A 46 7.53 -8.65 19.19
C SER A 46 8.11 -7.40 18.49
N CYS A 47 7.52 -6.25 18.76
CA CYS A 47 8.01 -4.99 18.21
C CYS A 47 9.30 -4.54 18.90
N THR A 48 10.37 -4.42 18.14
CA THR A 48 11.68 -3.95 18.62
C THR A 48 11.93 -2.48 18.32
N GLY A 49 11.11 -1.84 17.50
CA GLY A 49 11.25 -0.44 17.12
C GLY A 49 10.37 -0.04 15.95
N LEU A 50 10.47 1.22 15.56
CA LEU A 50 9.75 1.80 14.45
C LEU A 50 10.51 1.62 13.14
N HIS A 51 9.81 1.23 12.09
CA HIS A 51 10.32 1.19 10.74
C HIS A 51 9.60 2.24 9.88
N ILE A 52 10.32 3.04 9.13
CA ILE A 52 9.77 4.08 8.24
C ILE A 52 10.33 3.88 6.84
N VAL A 53 9.47 3.81 5.85
CA VAL A 53 9.89 3.67 4.45
C VAL A 53 10.46 5.01 3.96
N VAL A 54 11.69 5.01 3.46
CA VAL A 54 12.33 6.22 2.93
C VAL A 54 12.62 6.16 1.45
N ASP A 55 12.67 4.94 0.90
CA ASP A 55 12.80 4.70 -0.53
C ASP A 55 12.19 3.34 -0.90
N GLY A 56 11.64 3.24 -2.11
CA GLY A 56 10.98 2.05 -2.58
C GLY A 56 9.58 1.84 -2.00
N ARG A 57 9.10 0.58 -2.01
CA ARG A 57 7.75 0.22 -1.56
C ARG A 57 7.78 -1.01 -0.68
N VAL A 58 6.87 -1.05 0.29
CA VAL A 58 6.71 -2.13 1.27
C VAL A 58 5.24 -2.52 1.33
N LYS A 59 4.91 -3.80 1.17
CA LYS A 59 3.55 -4.29 1.40
C LYS A 59 3.38 -4.74 2.84
N LEU A 60 2.26 -4.38 3.46
CA LEU A 60 1.74 -5.03 4.66
C LEU A 60 0.75 -6.11 4.26
N PHE A 61 0.92 -7.31 4.78
CA PHE A 61 0.10 -8.44 4.37
C PHE A 61 -0.08 -9.47 5.49
N ARG A 62 -1.12 -10.27 5.36
CA ARG A 62 -1.35 -11.49 6.14
C ARG A 62 -1.40 -12.70 5.25
N ARG A 63 -1.08 -13.86 5.82
CA ARG A 63 -1.24 -15.16 5.16
C ARG A 63 -2.09 -16.08 5.99
N SER A 64 -3.03 -16.78 5.32
CA SER A 64 -3.81 -17.86 5.89
C SER A 64 -4.09 -18.90 4.81
N ASP A 65 -3.91 -20.19 5.12
CA ASP A 65 -4.23 -21.32 4.22
C ASP A 65 -3.62 -21.18 2.82
N GLY A 66 -2.35 -20.78 2.76
CA GLY A 66 -1.63 -20.57 1.50
C GLY A 66 -2.04 -19.34 0.69
N ARG A 67 -3.00 -18.56 1.18
CA ARG A 67 -3.44 -17.31 0.57
C ARG A 67 -2.76 -16.12 1.22
N GLU A 68 -2.48 -15.11 0.42
CA GLU A 68 -1.94 -13.84 0.89
C GLU A 68 -2.98 -12.75 0.65
N GLN A 69 -3.24 -11.93 1.69
CA GLN A 69 -4.01 -10.70 1.59
C GLN A 69 -3.08 -9.52 1.81
N ILE A 70 -2.89 -8.69 0.80
CA ILE A 70 -2.22 -7.40 0.94
C ILE A 70 -3.23 -6.43 1.57
N MET A 71 -2.86 -5.89 2.73
CA MET A 71 -3.67 -4.92 3.47
C MET A 71 -3.46 -3.51 2.94
N VAL A 72 -2.21 -3.16 2.65
CA VAL A 72 -1.79 -1.85 2.12
C VAL A 72 -0.39 -1.95 1.54
N VAL A 73 -0.07 -1.05 0.62
CA VAL A 73 1.31 -0.82 0.13
C VAL A 73 1.77 0.54 0.61
N LEU A 74 2.90 0.54 1.30
CA LEU A 74 3.54 1.70 1.90
C LEU A 74 4.55 2.28 0.92
N GLY A 75 4.59 3.60 0.83
CA GLY A 75 5.56 4.38 0.09
C GLY A 75 6.47 5.21 0.99
N ARG A 76 7.20 6.13 0.39
CA ARG A 76 8.10 7.04 1.10
C ARG A 76 7.35 7.87 2.15
N GLY A 77 7.87 7.89 3.37
CA GLY A 77 7.31 8.62 4.52
C GLY A 77 6.36 7.77 5.38
N ASP A 78 5.89 6.64 4.87
CA ASP A 78 4.98 5.77 5.60
C ASP A 78 5.67 5.00 6.71
N VAL A 79 4.94 4.83 7.82
CA VAL A 79 5.34 4.01 8.97
C VAL A 79 4.83 2.58 8.79
N VAL A 80 5.69 1.61 9.06
CA VAL A 80 5.36 0.19 9.08
C VAL A 80 4.74 -0.15 10.43
N ASP A 81 3.45 -0.37 10.49
CA ASP A 81 2.67 -0.81 11.67
C ASP A 81 3.16 -0.25 13.02
N ALA A 82 2.66 0.95 13.37
CA ALA A 82 3.05 1.63 14.60
C ALA A 82 2.34 1.09 15.85
N ALA A 83 1.27 0.31 15.71
CA ALA A 83 0.45 -0.12 16.85
C ALA A 83 1.26 -0.89 17.90
N PRO A 84 2.07 -1.94 17.55
CA PRO A 84 2.81 -2.70 18.55
C PRO A 84 3.97 -1.91 19.18
N LEU A 85 4.40 -0.80 18.57
CA LEU A 85 5.33 0.13 19.22
C LEU A 85 4.69 0.75 20.48
N ILE A 86 3.42 1.15 20.38
CA ILE A 86 2.68 1.88 21.41
C ILE A 86 2.21 0.91 22.51
N ASP A 87 1.52 -0.18 22.14
CA ASP A 87 0.91 -1.10 23.10
C ASP A 87 1.86 -2.19 23.64
N GLY A 88 3.08 -2.29 23.09
CA GLY A 88 4.06 -3.31 23.46
C GLY A 88 3.72 -4.71 22.94
N GLY A 89 2.75 -4.81 22.03
CA GLY A 89 2.27 -6.07 21.47
C GLY A 89 3.17 -6.65 20.39
N GLN A 90 2.60 -7.62 19.68
CA GLN A 90 3.22 -8.27 18.52
C GLN A 90 2.66 -7.68 17.23
N TYR A 91 3.44 -7.71 16.16
CA TYR A 91 2.97 -7.38 14.82
C TYR A 91 1.79 -8.26 14.42
N ARG A 92 0.70 -7.65 13.98
CA ARG A 92 -0.49 -8.35 13.47
C ARG A 92 -0.45 -8.58 11.97
N VAL A 93 0.55 -8.04 11.30
CA VAL A 93 0.81 -8.14 9.86
C VAL A 93 2.29 -8.38 9.63
N SER A 94 2.63 -8.97 8.49
CA SER A 94 4.00 -9.02 8.00
C SER A 94 4.26 -7.85 7.06
N ALA A 95 5.49 -7.32 7.04
CA ALA A 95 5.94 -6.30 6.09
C ALA A 95 7.05 -6.86 5.20
N GLN A 96 6.95 -6.63 3.88
CA GLN A 96 7.88 -7.15 2.89
C GLN A 96 8.17 -6.12 1.79
N ALA A 97 9.44 -5.96 1.43
CA ALA A 97 9.84 -5.10 0.33
C ALA A 97 9.27 -5.60 -1.02
N LEU A 98 8.74 -4.67 -1.82
CA LEU A 98 8.35 -4.86 -3.21
C LEU A 98 9.50 -4.39 -4.12
N GLY A 99 10.46 -5.27 -4.38
CA GLY A 99 11.69 -4.94 -5.05
C GLY A 99 12.76 -4.48 -4.05
N ARG A 100 13.46 -3.37 -4.36
CA ARG A 100 14.41 -2.72 -3.44
C ARG A 100 13.65 -1.67 -2.62
N ALA A 101 13.84 -1.68 -1.30
CA ALA A 101 13.31 -0.67 -0.40
C ALA A 101 14.31 -0.36 0.70
N THR A 102 14.41 0.89 1.08
CA THR A 102 15.21 1.36 2.22
C THR A 102 14.25 1.84 3.31
N VAL A 103 14.49 1.41 4.54
CA VAL A 103 13.72 1.83 5.71
C VAL A 103 14.66 2.37 6.77
N TYR A 104 14.21 3.39 7.51
CA TYR A 104 14.83 3.80 8.76
C TYR A 104 14.27 2.94 9.88
N PHE A 105 15.15 2.50 10.75
CA PHE A 105 14.83 1.77 11.98
C PHE A 105 15.27 2.57 13.17
N ILE A 106 14.37 2.80 14.11
CA ILE A 106 14.61 3.46 15.40
C ILE A 106 14.15 2.49 16.47
N ASP A 107 15.00 2.18 17.43
CA ASP A 107 14.67 1.25 18.50
C ASP A 107 13.49 1.76 19.36
N ARG A 108 12.79 0.81 20.01
CA ARG A 108 11.57 1.09 20.74
C ARG A 108 11.77 2.07 21.88
N ALA A 109 12.86 1.97 22.63
CA ALA A 109 13.10 2.82 23.79
C ALA A 109 13.32 4.27 23.35
N THR A 110 14.17 4.49 22.33
CA THR A 110 14.39 5.81 21.71
C THR A 110 13.09 6.39 21.18
N MET A 111 12.28 5.57 20.47
CA MET A 111 11.06 6.10 19.87
C MET A 111 10.01 6.46 20.91
N LEU A 112 9.83 5.68 21.98
CA LEU A 112 8.93 6.01 23.09
C LEU A 112 9.35 7.29 23.81
N ALA A 113 10.67 7.45 24.11
CA ALA A 113 11.18 8.68 24.69
C ALA A 113 10.94 9.90 23.76
N THR A 114 11.08 9.70 22.45
CA THR A 114 10.78 10.75 21.45
C THR A 114 9.29 11.13 21.46
N ILE A 115 8.38 10.17 21.53
CA ILE A 115 6.93 10.41 21.62
C ILE A 115 6.57 11.21 22.86
N ASP A 116 7.22 10.91 23.99
CA ASP A 116 6.95 11.62 25.26
C ASP A 116 7.47 13.06 25.24
N GLN A 117 8.64 13.29 24.66
CA GLN A 117 9.33 14.59 24.68
C GLN A 117 8.97 15.49 23.51
N CYS A 118 8.44 14.95 22.40
CA CYS A 118 8.16 15.66 21.17
C CYS A 118 6.68 15.57 20.79
N PRO A 119 5.82 16.51 21.27
CA PRO A 119 4.40 16.50 20.92
C PRO A 119 4.09 16.41 19.41
N PRO A 120 4.84 17.08 18.51
CA PRO A 120 4.64 16.93 17.07
C PRO A 120 4.77 15.49 16.55
N VAL A 121 5.72 14.71 17.07
CA VAL A 121 5.91 13.29 16.72
C VAL A 121 4.73 12.46 17.18
N ARG A 122 4.27 12.69 18.41
CA ARG A 122 3.08 12.01 18.95
C ARG A 122 1.84 12.28 18.09
N GLU A 123 1.61 13.54 17.74
CA GLU A 123 0.49 13.94 16.89
C GLU A 123 0.57 13.33 15.49
N ALA A 124 1.75 13.35 14.86
CA ALA A 124 1.98 12.73 13.57
C ALA A 124 1.71 11.21 13.59
N LEU A 125 2.12 10.52 14.66
CA LEU A 125 1.83 9.07 14.81
C LEU A 125 0.35 8.81 15.04
N LEU A 126 -0.36 9.64 15.82
CA LEU A 126 -1.81 9.52 16.00
C LEU A 126 -2.55 9.72 14.68
N ASN A 127 -2.17 10.72 13.89
CA ASN A 127 -2.73 10.95 12.57
C ASN A 127 -2.47 9.77 11.63
N HIS A 128 -1.24 9.22 11.65
CA HIS A 128 -0.90 8.01 10.90
C HIS A 128 -1.77 6.80 11.30
N LEU A 129 -1.98 6.57 12.61
CA LEU A 129 -2.84 5.48 13.09
C LEU A 129 -4.30 5.69 12.69
N ALA A 130 -4.81 6.93 12.75
CA ALA A 130 -6.16 7.27 12.31
C ALA A 130 -6.36 7.02 10.79
N GLU A 131 -5.37 7.39 9.97
CA GLU A 131 -5.38 7.12 8.54
C GLU A 131 -5.34 5.61 8.25
N ARG A 132 -4.50 4.87 8.97
CA ARG A 132 -4.42 3.41 8.85
C ARG A 132 -5.73 2.72 9.21
N LEU A 133 -6.41 3.21 10.26
CA LEU A 133 -7.73 2.71 10.66
C LEU A 133 -8.77 2.92 9.53
N ARG A 134 -8.78 4.10 8.88
CA ARG A 134 -9.67 4.34 7.73
C ARG A 134 -9.37 3.39 6.58
N THR A 135 -8.10 3.22 6.22
CA THR A 135 -7.68 2.28 5.16
C THR A 135 -8.16 0.85 5.43
N PHE A 136 -8.06 0.40 6.68
CA PHE A 136 -8.51 -0.95 7.05
C PHE A 136 -10.04 -1.05 7.10
N ALA A 137 -10.75 0.00 7.50
CA ALA A 137 -12.21 0.03 7.45
C ALA A 137 -12.72 -0.04 5.99
N GLU A 138 -12.09 0.69 5.07
CA GLU A 138 -12.37 0.63 3.63
C GLU A 138 -12.10 -0.76 3.07
N LEU A 139 -10.96 -1.37 3.39
CA LEU A 139 -10.65 -2.73 2.97
C LEU A 139 -11.69 -3.74 3.48
N ALA A 140 -12.09 -3.63 4.75
CA ALA A 140 -13.13 -4.49 5.32
C ALA A 140 -14.47 -4.32 4.61
N SER A 141 -14.88 -3.08 4.32
CA SER A 141 -16.07 -2.76 3.54
C SER A 141 -16.00 -3.34 2.12
N ASP A 142 -14.87 -3.17 1.44
CA ASP A 142 -14.64 -3.68 0.08
C ASP A 142 -14.75 -5.22 0.04
N LEU A 143 -14.20 -5.89 1.03
CA LEU A 143 -14.26 -7.36 1.13
C LEU A 143 -15.68 -7.85 1.45
N ALA A 144 -16.47 -7.08 2.21
CA ALA A 144 -17.83 -7.44 2.60
C ALA A 144 -18.88 -7.18 1.51
N PHE A 145 -18.75 -6.07 0.78
CA PHE A 145 -19.83 -5.57 -0.06
C PHE A 145 -19.54 -5.56 -1.57
N LYS A 146 -18.27 -5.48 -1.98
CA LYS A 146 -17.90 -5.46 -3.40
C LYS A 146 -17.76 -6.87 -3.97
N ASP A 147 -18.23 -7.07 -5.20
CA ASP A 147 -17.94 -8.30 -5.93
C ASP A 147 -16.44 -8.39 -6.28
N THR A 148 -15.99 -9.55 -6.69
CA THR A 148 -14.57 -9.78 -6.97
C THR A 148 -14.08 -8.98 -8.17
N THR A 149 -14.93 -8.72 -9.18
CA THR A 149 -14.55 -7.92 -10.35
C THR A 149 -14.31 -6.46 -9.94
N ALA A 150 -15.19 -5.91 -9.09
CA ALA A 150 -15.03 -4.57 -8.54
C ALA A 150 -13.73 -4.44 -7.71
N ARG A 151 -13.42 -5.43 -6.88
CA ARG A 151 -12.15 -5.44 -6.12
C ARG A 151 -10.91 -5.56 -7.01
N VAL A 152 -10.98 -6.34 -8.10
CA VAL A 152 -9.89 -6.41 -9.09
C VAL A 152 -9.74 -5.08 -9.83
N ALA A 153 -10.84 -4.43 -10.23
CA ALA A 153 -10.81 -3.10 -10.84
C ALA A 153 -10.19 -2.07 -9.90
N ASN A 154 -10.59 -2.06 -8.62
CA ASN A 154 -9.98 -1.20 -7.59
C ASN A 154 -8.48 -1.47 -7.42
N ALA A 155 -8.06 -2.74 -7.37
CA ALA A 155 -6.65 -3.10 -7.26
C ALA A 155 -5.82 -2.59 -8.45
N ILE A 156 -6.37 -2.57 -9.67
CA ILE A 156 -5.72 -2.01 -10.86
C ILE A 156 -5.59 -0.49 -10.73
N LEU A 157 -6.63 0.22 -10.28
CA LEU A 157 -6.61 1.67 -10.09
C LEU A 157 -5.58 2.09 -9.05
N VAL A 158 -5.54 1.41 -7.90
CA VAL A 158 -4.53 1.66 -6.86
C VAL A 158 -3.11 1.42 -7.40
N CYS A 159 -2.89 0.39 -8.21
CA CYS A 159 -1.60 0.17 -8.86
C CYS A 159 -1.24 1.26 -9.87
N ALA A 160 -2.21 1.87 -10.52
CA ALA A 160 -1.97 3.00 -11.42
C ALA A 160 -1.58 4.27 -10.64
N GLU A 161 -2.10 4.47 -9.44
CA GLU A 161 -1.68 5.57 -8.55
C GLU A 161 -0.25 5.36 -8.01
N GLU A 162 0.19 4.11 -7.87
CA GLU A 162 1.56 3.77 -7.48
C GLU A 162 2.60 4.06 -8.59
N GLY A 163 2.18 4.19 -9.84
CA GLY A 163 3.02 4.54 -10.99
C GLY A 163 2.41 4.07 -12.30
N CYS A 164 2.24 5.01 -13.23
CA CYS A 164 1.74 4.74 -14.57
C CYS A 164 2.27 5.78 -15.55
N HIS A 165 2.25 5.40 -16.83
CA HIS A 165 2.53 6.26 -17.96
C HIS A 165 1.28 6.33 -18.84
N THR A 166 0.86 7.54 -19.21
CA THR A 166 -0.32 7.76 -20.08
C THR A 166 0.15 8.20 -21.46
N ASP A 167 -0.33 7.50 -22.47
CA ASP A 167 -0.11 7.82 -23.88
C ASP A 167 -1.45 7.83 -24.66
N ALA A 168 -1.39 7.94 -25.99
CA ALA A 168 -2.57 7.97 -26.86
C ALA A 168 -3.39 6.67 -26.82
N THR A 169 -2.83 5.56 -26.35
CA THR A 169 -3.48 4.24 -26.29
C THR A 169 -4.12 3.95 -24.95
N GLY A 170 -3.82 4.75 -23.91
CA GLY A 170 -4.38 4.60 -22.57
C GLY A 170 -3.35 4.83 -21.46
N THR A 171 -3.74 4.47 -20.24
CA THR A 171 -2.86 4.54 -19.06
C THR A 171 -2.22 3.18 -18.80
N ARG A 172 -0.93 3.08 -19.06
CA ARG A 172 -0.12 1.88 -18.89
C ARG A 172 0.54 1.87 -17.51
N LEU A 173 0.39 0.79 -16.78
CA LEU A 173 1.08 0.64 -15.49
C LEU A 173 2.60 0.53 -15.71
N ASP A 174 3.39 1.22 -14.88
CA ASP A 174 4.87 1.25 -15.03
C ASP A 174 5.51 -0.13 -14.82
N ARG A 175 4.82 -1.03 -14.14
CA ARG A 175 5.31 -2.38 -13.88
C ARG A 175 4.27 -3.45 -14.22
N LYS A 176 4.78 -4.64 -14.59
CA LYS A 176 3.93 -5.81 -14.77
C LYS A 176 3.37 -6.28 -13.42
N LEU A 177 2.04 -6.39 -13.35
CA LEU A 177 1.35 -6.98 -12.21
C LEU A 177 1.17 -8.47 -12.43
N THR A 178 1.65 -9.28 -11.50
CA THR A 178 1.38 -10.71 -11.56
C THR A 178 -0.07 -10.98 -11.15
N ARG A 179 -0.68 -12.04 -11.72
CA ARG A 179 -2.02 -12.48 -11.32
C ARG A 179 -2.10 -12.83 -9.84
N GLN A 180 -1.00 -13.32 -9.27
CA GLN A 180 -0.89 -13.61 -7.84
C GLN A 180 -0.93 -12.33 -7.00
N GLU A 181 -0.28 -11.27 -7.44
CA GLU A 181 -0.32 -9.99 -6.74
C GLU A 181 -1.70 -9.35 -6.80
N LEU A 182 -2.36 -9.36 -7.96
CA LEU A 182 -3.74 -8.90 -8.08
C LEU A 182 -4.69 -9.72 -7.18
N ALA A 183 -4.49 -11.04 -7.10
CA ALA A 183 -5.27 -11.89 -6.22
C ALA A 183 -5.07 -11.51 -4.75
N ALA A 184 -3.82 -11.26 -4.34
CA ALA A 184 -3.50 -10.83 -2.99
C ALA A 184 -4.07 -9.45 -2.63
N ARG A 185 -4.14 -8.51 -3.60
CA ARG A 185 -4.74 -7.19 -3.40
C ARG A 185 -6.27 -7.24 -3.36
N ALA A 186 -6.87 -8.04 -4.23
CA ALA A 186 -8.34 -8.15 -4.34
C ALA A 186 -8.96 -9.14 -3.34
N GLY A 187 -8.16 -9.80 -2.48
CA GLY A 187 -8.66 -10.79 -1.52
C GLY A 187 -9.32 -12.00 -2.19
N THR A 188 -8.68 -12.54 -3.22
CA THR A 188 -9.23 -13.66 -4.01
C THR A 188 -8.13 -14.62 -4.47
N VAL A 189 -8.44 -15.52 -5.37
CA VAL A 189 -7.51 -16.49 -5.97
C VAL A 189 -7.23 -16.17 -7.44
N ARG A 190 -6.10 -16.68 -7.95
CA ARG A 190 -5.61 -16.40 -9.30
C ARG A 190 -6.64 -16.68 -10.40
N GLU A 191 -7.38 -17.78 -10.28
CA GLU A 191 -8.37 -18.22 -11.26
C GLU A 191 -9.53 -17.22 -11.37
N VAL A 192 -9.94 -16.64 -10.24
CA VAL A 192 -11.00 -15.64 -10.19
C VAL A 192 -10.51 -14.31 -10.76
N VAL A 193 -9.23 -13.92 -10.50
CA VAL A 193 -8.63 -12.75 -11.14
C VAL A 193 -8.65 -12.86 -12.65
N LEU A 194 -8.29 -14.02 -13.22
CA LEU A 194 -8.31 -14.24 -14.68
C LEU A 194 -9.71 -14.02 -15.26
N ARG A 195 -10.76 -14.51 -14.59
CA ARG A 195 -12.16 -14.29 -15.02
C ARG A 195 -12.55 -12.81 -14.94
N SER A 196 -12.19 -12.13 -13.84
CA SER A 196 -12.46 -10.70 -13.65
C SER A 196 -11.75 -9.85 -14.70
N LEU A 197 -10.46 -10.12 -14.99
CA LEU A 197 -9.72 -9.40 -16.04
C LEU A 197 -10.37 -9.59 -17.40
N LYS A 198 -10.77 -10.84 -17.76
CA LYS A 198 -11.47 -11.10 -19.02
C LYS A 198 -12.77 -10.31 -19.13
N ARG A 199 -13.54 -10.20 -18.04
CA ARG A 199 -14.78 -9.41 -17.99
C ARG A 199 -14.50 -7.92 -18.22
N LEU A 200 -13.48 -7.34 -17.53
CA LEU A 200 -13.08 -5.94 -17.69
C LEU A 200 -12.56 -5.64 -19.11
N GLN A 201 -11.85 -6.60 -19.74
CA GLN A 201 -11.43 -6.52 -21.14
C GLN A 201 -12.62 -6.53 -22.11
N GLN A 202 -13.61 -7.42 -21.89
CA GLN A 202 -14.83 -7.49 -22.71
C GLN A 202 -15.67 -6.20 -22.63
N GLN A 203 -15.59 -5.49 -21.50
CA GLN A 203 -16.22 -4.18 -21.30
C GLN A 203 -15.41 -3.02 -21.90
N GLY A 204 -14.23 -3.29 -22.50
CA GLY A 204 -13.37 -2.25 -23.07
C GLY A 204 -12.68 -1.34 -22.03
N LEU A 205 -12.65 -1.74 -20.75
CA LEU A 205 -12.10 -0.91 -19.69
C LEU A 205 -10.59 -1.05 -19.57
N ILE A 206 -10.05 -2.22 -19.89
CA ILE A 206 -8.62 -2.51 -19.85
C ILE A 206 -8.19 -3.34 -21.05
N ALA A 207 -6.91 -3.31 -21.39
CA ALA A 207 -6.23 -4.28 -22.25
C ALA A 207 -5.12 -5.00 -21.47
N ASP A 208 -4.76 -6.21 -21.91
CA ASP A 208 -3.60 -6.96 -21.42
C ASP A 208 -2.60 -7.14 -22.56
N GLU A 209 -1.56 -6.34 -22.54
CA GLU A 209 -0.51 -6.36 -23.56
C GLU A 209 0.73 -7.08 -23.01
N ALA A 210 0.89 -8.34 -23.39
CA ALA A 210 2.01 -9.18 -22.95
C ALA A 210 2.22 -9.23 -21.42
N GLY A 211 1.12 -9.25 -20.65
CA GLY A 211 1.14 -9.28 -19.18
C GLY A 211 1.23 -7.90 -18.52
N GLN A 212 1.19 -6.83 -19.32
CA GLN A 212 1.08 -5.45 -18.83
C GLN A 212 -0.36 -4.97 -19.01
N ILE A 213 -0.95 -4.46 -17.93
CA ILE A 213 -2.32 -3.93 -17.95
C ILE A 213 -2.28 -2.49 -18.46
N VAL A 214 -3.14 -2.21 -19.43
CA VAL A 214 -3.39 -0.86 -19.96
C VAL A 214 -4.83 -0.51 -19.61
N ILE A 215 -5.05 0.62 -18.95
CA ILE A 215 -6.38 1.16 -18.65
C ILE A 215 -6.81 1.96 -19.89
N LEU A 216 -7.88 1.52 -20.55
CA LEU A 216 -8.45 2.16 -21.74
C LEU A 216 -9.51 3.19 -21.37
N ASP A 217 -10.37 2.89 -20.38
CA ASP A 217 -11.38 3.80 -19.84
C ASP A 217 -11.23 3.85 -18.31
N ARG A 218 -10.55 4.89 -17.81
CA ARG A 218 -10.34 5.10 -16.38
C ARG A 218 -11.65 5.37 -15.65
N ALA A 219 -12.56 6.17 -16.23
CA ALA A 219 -13.83 6.50 -15.60
C ALA A 219 -14.76 5.28 -15.52
N GLY A 220 -14.83 4.46 -16.58
CA GLY A 220 -15.53 3.19 -16.57
C GLY A 220 -14.95 2.21 -15.57
N LEU A 221 -13.62 2.12 -15.46
CA LEU A 221 -12.95 1.27 -14.47
C LEU A 221 -13.24 1.72 -13.03
N GLN A 222 -13.34 3.04 -12.78
CA GLN A 222 -13.74 3.59 -11.48
C GLN A 222 -15.18 3.19 -11.11
N ARG A 223 -16.13 3.30 -12.05
CA ARG A 223 -17.51 2.83 -11.83
C ARG A 223 -17.55 1.32 -11.55
N ALA A 224 -16.81 0.53 -12.33
CA ALA A 224 -16.69 -0.91 -12.09
C ALA A 224 -16.09 -1.22 -10.70
N ALA A 225 -15.13 -0.43 -10.22
CA ALA A 225 -14.53 -0.56 -8.89
C ALA A 225 -15.50 -0.20 -7.75
N GLN A 226 -16.53 0.59 -8.03
CA GLN A 226 -17.61 0.92 -7.08
C GLN A 226 -18.71 -0.14 -7.04
N GLY A 227 -18.65 -1.15 -7.95
CA GLY A 227 -19.69 -2.18 -8.06
C GLY A 227 -20.89 -1.76 -8.90
N GLU A 228 -20.83 -0.58 -9.52
CA GLU A 228 -21.82 -0.18 -10.51
C GLU A 228 -21.63 -1.04 -11.77
N ALA A 229 -22.50 -2.05 -11.95
CA ALA A 229 -22.53 -2.82 -13.18
C ALA A 229 -22.72 -1.83 -14.33
N ALA A 230 -21.86 -1.89 -15.36
CA ALA A 230 -22.11 -1.16 -16.59
C ALA A 230 -23.47 -1.63 -17.12
N HIS A 231 -24.53 -0.87 -16.83
CA HIS A 231 -25.74 -0.93 -17.63
C HIS A 231 -25.33 -0.48 -19.01
N ALA A 232 -25.06 -1.45 -19.89
CA ALA A 232 -25.06 -1.22 -21.31
C ALA A 232 -26.41 -0.58 -21.63
N SER A 233 -26.43 0.74 -21.83
CA SER A 233 -27.59 1.42 -22.42
C SER A 233 -27.77 0.76 -23.79
N PRO A 234 -28.90 0.12 -24.06
CA PRO A 234 -29.18 -0.32 -25.41
C PRO A 234 -29.27 0.93 -26.26
N ALA A 235 -28.30 1.08 -27.18
CA ALA A 235 -28.39 2.08 -28.23
C ALA A 235 -29.79 1.99 -28.81
N SER A 236 -30.53 3.09 -28.72
CA SER A 236 -31.81 3.29 -29.34
C SER A 236 -31.68 3.00 -30.85
N ALA A 237 -32.07 1.82 -31.24
CA ALA A 237 -32.46 1.54 -32.62
C ALA A 237 -33.84 2.16 -32.80
N SER A 238 -33.87 3.47 -33.12
CA SER A 238 -35.05 4.08 -33.73
C SER A 238 -34.89 3.92 -35.21
N ALA A 239 -35.61 2.94 -35.73
CA ALA A 239 -35.97 2.87 -37.12
C ALA A 239 -37.12 3.86 -37.39
N ALA A 240 -37.02 4.53 -38.46
CA ALA A 240 -38.17 5.00 -39.27
C ALA A 240 -37.94 4.51 -40.65
#